data_a9826472ed0c03d4b286093069fe72e3
#
_entry.id   a9826472ed0c03d4b286093069fe72e3
#
_cell.length_a   1.000
_cell.length_b   1.000
_cell.length_c   1.000
_cell.angle_alpha   90.00
_cell.angle_beta   90.00
_cell.angle_gamma   90.00
#
_symmetry.space_group_name_H-M   'P 1'
#
loop_
_entity.id
_entity.type
_entity.pdbx_description
1 polymer ?
#
loop_
_entity_poly.entity_id
_entity_poly.type
_entity_poly.pdbx_seq_one_letter_code
_entity_poly.pdbx_strand_id
1 'polypeptide(L)'
;MTKNEMLKVLKDSFKDFKFYANGHYYECKGKRVGISVTTFIHEYCNEFDAEGMAEKVANRDGKTVQQVLDEWAYKRDFSCEKGTTCHEWSQSLWSGAEYKPLLFDESKEYMSALDKIKNQAVNFKNDYQEHLEHLIDELPIGSEEFDIASCVDHLFYNKLTGGLVLVDYKTNSLMEGYNKKAYKKAMKVPLSHINDDALHHYHIQLSIYKFLIEKYTGLKVDEMFIVYMSENIENYEIIEIPYLYEEVRKILELRRANKMAKMLLIIGEGGSGKTSSLKNLSPKEHFYIDCDKKGLNYKGWKEDYIEKKNYFKTNDGEIVSKLLQEISNNKPEFKYVTIDTINSIMIADEMKRMKGKSYNEWQDLAKCIFDLIDIVPDLRDDLTVIFIGHTQTEDDGFTRLLTNGRKLNKIGLEKYFNTVLLSKAKDGEYIFETRANNSTARTPMDAFDELEIPNDITKVLEVIKDY
;
A
#
# COMPACT_ATOMS: atom_id res chain seq x y z
N MET A 1 26.35 -7.71 19.95
CA MET A 1 25.06 -7.96 20.66
C MET A 1 24.93 -9.44 20.91
N THR A 2 24.48 -9.85 22.07
CA THR A 2 24.25 -11.26 22.38
C THR A 2 22.96 -11.74 21.73
N LYS A 3 22.82 -13.06 21.53
CA LYS A 3 21.59 -13.69 21.04
C LYS A 3 20.34 -13.25 21.81
N ASN A 4 20.42 -13.23 23.15
CA ASN A 4 19.27 -12.86 24.01
C ASN A 4 18.88 -11.37 23.87
N GLU A 5 19.84 -10.49 23.67
CA GLU A 5 19.58 -9.08 23.40
C GLU A 5 18.90 -8.90 22.03
N MET A 6 19.34 -9.63 21.00
CA MET A 6 18.69 -9.61 19.68
C MET A 6 17.25 -10.12 19.74
N LEU A 7 17.02 -11.24 20.42
CA LEU A 7 15.69 -11.80 20.63
C LEU A 7 14.75 -10.81 21.32
N LYS A 8 15.25 -10.10 22.33
CA LYS A 8 14.50 -9.05 23.00
C LYS A 8 14.14 -7.90 22.08
N VAL A 9 15.12 -7.40 21.31
CA VAL A 9 14.89 -6.31 20.33
C VAL A 9 13.85 -6.71 19.29
N LEU A 10 13.94 -7.91 18.72
CA LEU A 10 12.95 -8.43 17.76
C LEU A 10 11.54 -8.46 18.36
N LYS A 11 11.38 -9.07 19.55
CA LYS A 11 10.09 -9.17 20.22
C LYS A 11 9.51 -7.80 20.60
N ASP A 12 10.34 -6.89 21.10
CA ASP A 12 9.90 -5.55 21.52
C ASP A 12 9.47 -4.71 20.31
N SER A 13 10.20 -4.80 19.18
CA SER A 13 9.91 -4.02 17.96
C SER A 13 8.61 -4.46 17.28
N PHE A 14 8.26 -5.74 17.33
CA PHE A 14 7.07 -6.28 16.66
C PHE A 14 5.98 -6.74 17.62
N LYS A 15 6.05 -6.41 18.90
CA LYS A 15 5.10 -6.84 19.97
C LYS A 15 3.63 -6.56 19.69
N ASP A 16 3.36 -5.51 18.91
CA ASP A 16 2.01 -5.06 18.59
C ASP A 16 1.40 -5.81 17.40
N PHE A 17 2.22 -6.54 16.64
CA PHE A 17 1.76 -7.38 15.55
C PHE A 17 1.37 -8.76 16.06
N LYS A 18 0.19 -9.24 15.65
CA LYS A 18 -0.37 -10.55 16.02
C LYS A 18 -0.91 -11.24 14.79
N PHE A 19 -0.64 -12.53 14.67
CA PHE A 19 -1.22 -13.39 13.65
C PHE A 19 -2.39 -14.17 14.24
N TYR A 20 -3.49 -14.24 13.51
CA TYR A 20 -4.69 -15.00 13.83
C TYR A 20 -4.88 -16.10 12.79
N ALA A 21 -4.60 -17.33 13.16
CA ALA A 21 -4.71 -18.50 12.27
C ALA A 21 -6.16 -18.72 11.82
N ASN A 22 -7.13 -18.53 12.73
CA ASN A 22 -8.55 -18.56 12.37
C ASN A 22 -8.90 -17.29 11.56
N GLY A 23 -9.07 -17.45 10.26
CA GLY A 23 -9.32 -16.36 9.31
C GLY A 23 -8.06 -15.81 8.62
N HIS A 24 -6.87 -16.32 8.97
CA HIS A 24 -5.57 -16.02 8.33
C HIS A 24 -5.34 -14.52 8.11
N TYR A 25 -5.34 -13.74 9.20
CA TYR A 25 -5.15 -12.29 9.15
C TYR A 25 -4.20 -11.81 10.25
N TYR A 26 -3.75 -10.57 10.10
CA TYR A 26 -2.86 -9.91 11.05
C TYR A 26 -3.55 -8.70 11.67
N GLU A 27 -3.20 -8.41 12.94
CA GLU A 27 -3.57 -7.18 13.63
C GLU A 27 -2.33 -6.45 14.14
N CYS A 28 -2.40 -5.12 14.18
CA CYS A 28 -1.46 -4.27 14.87
C CYS A 28 -2.25 -3.33 15.81
N LYS A 29 -1.92 -3.33 17.09
CA LYS A 29 -2.61 -2.51 18.13
C LYS A 29 -4.14 -2.66 18.11
N GLY A 30 -4.63 -3.89 17.83
CA GLY A 30 -6.07 -4.19 17.78
C GLY A 30 -6.77 -3.74 16.50
N LYS A 31 -6.05 -3.26 15.50
CA LYS A 31 -6.58 -2.96 14.16
C LYS A 31 -6.09 -4.01 13.17
N ARG A 32 -6.97 -4.44 12.27
CA ARG A 32 -6.60 -5.37 11.22
C ARG A 32 -5.62 -4.70 10.25
N VAL A 33 -4.53 -5.38 9.94
CA VAL A 33 -3.56 -4.96 8.92
C VAL A 33 -4.18 -5.18 7.54
N GLY A 34 -3.99 -4.24 6.62
CA GLY A 34 -4.66 -4.23 5.33
C GLY A 34 -4.31 -5.42 4.44
N ILE A 35 -3.05 -5.87 4.44
CA ILE A 35 -2.63 -6.95 3.54
C ILE A 35 -1.45 -7.77 4.11
N SER A 36 -1.40 -9.07 3.80
CA SER A 36 -0.21 -9.88 4.06
C SER A 36 0.88 -9.61 3.01
N VAL A 37 2.15 -9.83 3.37
CA VAL A 37 3.27 -9.69 2.42
C VAL A 37 3.07 -10.58 1.19
N THR A 38 2.60 -11.81 1.36
CA THR A 38 2.34 -12.72 0.25
C THR A 38 1.26 -12.19 -0.69
N THR A 39 0.14 -11.71 -0.13
CA THR A 39 -0.94 -11.11 -0.93
C THR A 39 -0.47 -9.84 -1.65
N PHE A 40 0.35 -9.01 -0.98
CA PHE A 40 0.93 -7.81 -1.57
C PHE A 40 1.83 -8.13 -2.77
N ILE A 41 2.65 -9.17 -2.71
CA ILE A 41 3.46 -9.62 -3.85
C ILE A 41 2.57 -10.05 -5.02
N HIS A 42 1.45 -10.72 -4.73
CA HIS A 42 0.52 -11.17 -5.76
C HIS A 42 -0.17 -10.03 -6.53
N GLU A 43 -0.23 -8.80 -6.02
CA GLU A 43 -0.71 -7.63 -6.78
C GLU A 43 0.16 -7.38 -8.03
N TYR A 44 1.45 -7.75 -7.98
CA TYR A 44 2.41 -7.63 -9.08
C TYR A 44 2.53 -8.87 -9.95
N CYS A 45 1.83 -9.96 -9.62
CA CYS A 45 1.80 -11.18 -10.42
C CYS A 45 0.77 -11.10 -11.54
N ASN A 46 0.99 -11.87 -12.60
CA ASN A 46 0.00 -12.04 -13.65
C ASN A 46 -1.12 -12.96 -13.15
N GLU A 47 -2.34 -12.69 -13.55
CA GLU A 47 -3.47 -13.55 -13.26
C GLU A 47 -3.31 -14.90 -13.94
N PHE A 48 -3.66 -15.96 -13.22
CA PHE A 48 -3.69 -17.33 -13.75
C PHE A 48 -5.12 -17.71 -14.13
N ASP A 49 -5.35 -17.87 -15.44
CA ASP A 49 -6.61 -18.35 -15.97
C ASP A 49 -6.74 -19.87 -15.76
N ALA A 50 -7.23 -20.26 -14.59
CA ALA A 50 -7.36 -21.66 -14.20
C ALA A 50 -8.34 -22.42 -15.10
N GLU A 51 -9.49 -21.82 -15.45
CA GLU A 51 -10.52 -22.47 -16.28
C GLU A 51 -10.03 -22.69 -17.71
N GLY A 52 -9.50 -21.64 -18.36
CA GLY A 52 -8.98 -21.75 -19.72
C GLY A 52 -7.78 -22.69 -19.83
N MET A 53 -6.96 -22.79 -18.77
CA MET A 53 -5.86 -23.77 -18.73
C MET A 53 -6.39 -25.19 -18.48
N ALA A 54 -7.40 -25.36 -17.61
CA ALA A 54 -8.02 -26.65 -17.37
C ALA A 54 -8.73 -27.22 -18.65
N GLU A 55 -9.37 -26.36 -19.44
CA GLU A 55 -9.94 -26.74 -20.74
C GLU A 55 -8.85 -27.27 -21.70
N LYS A 56 -7.70 -26.58 -21.79
CA LYS A 56 -6.58 -27.03 -22.64
C LYS A 56 -6.04 -28.40 -22.22
N VAL A 57 -5.87 -28.61 -20.91
CA VAL A 57 -5.39 -29.87 -20.34
C VAL A 57 -6.44 -30.97 -20.53
N ALA A 58 -7.71 -30.70 -20.28
CA ALA A 58 -8.81 -31.61 -20.46
C ALA A 58 -8.88 -32.13 -21.91
N ASN A 59 -8.81 -31.22 -22.89
CA ASN A 59 -8.79 -31.55 -24.30
C ASN A 59 -7.56 -32.37 -24.69
N ARG A 60 -6.38 -32.09 -24.15
CA ARG A 60 -5.16 -32.84 -24.43
C ARG A 60 -5.21 -34.27 -23.87
N ASP A 61 -5.71 -34.39 -22.63
CA ASP A 61 -5.61 -35.63 -21.85
C ASP A 61 -6.89 -36.48 -21.91
N GLY A 62 -7.91 -36.06 -22.67
CA GLY A 62 -9.18 -36.76 -22.81
C GLY A 62 -10.01 -36.80 -21.51
N LYS A 63 -9.90 -35.79 -20.67
CA LYS A 63 -10.60 -35.64 -19.39
C LYS A 63 -11.69 -34.58 -19.49
N THR A 64 -12.54 -34.49 -18.46
CA THR A 64 -13.43 -33.34 -18.29
C THR A 64 -12.67 -32.21 -17.55
N VAL A 65 -13.12 -30.98 -17.77
CA VAL A 65 -12.55 -29.81 -17.08
C VAL A 65 -12.62 -30.00 -15.56
N GLN A 66 -13.75 -30.51 -15.06
CA GLN A 66 -13.94 -30.76 -13.62
C GLN A 66 -12.93 -31.78 -13.08
N GLN A 67 -12.68 -32.87 -13.80
CA GLN A 67 -11.65 -33.86 -13.40
C GLN A 67 -10.25 -33.23 -13.29
N VAL A 68 -9.89 -32.32 -14.20
CA VAL A 68 -8.61 -31.63 -14.17
C VAL A 68 -8.55 -30.68 -12.95
N LEU A 69 -9.62 -29.93 -12.68
CA LEU A 69 -9.70 -29.03 -11.53
C LEU A 69 -9.63 -29.78 -10.19
N ASP A 70 -10.31 -30.93 -10.09
CA ASP A 70 -10.28 -31.79 -8.91
C ASP A 70 -8.87 -32.36 -8.65
N GLU A 71 -8.18 -32.80 -9.72
CA GLU A 71 -6.78 -33.25 -9.63
C GLU A 71 -5.83 -32.12 -9.19
N TRP A 72 -6.06 -30.91 -9.67
CA TRP A 72 -5.26 -29.76 -9.25
C TRP A 72 -5.55 -29.37 -7.81
N ALA A 73 -6.82 -29.44 -7.38
CA ALA A 73 -7.19 -29.19 -5.99
C ALA A 73 -6.52 -30.20 -5.04
N TYR A 74 -6.60 -31.51 -5.38
CA TYR A 74 -5.92 -32.55 -4.61
C TYR A 74 -4.39 -32.32 -4.50
N LYS A 75 -3.73 -32.02 -5.62
CA LYS A 75 -2.29 -31.74 -5.64
C LYS A 75 -1.92 -30.52 -4.82
N ARG A 76 -2.76 -29.47 -4.87
CA ARG A 76 -2.58 -28.27 -4.06
C ARG A 76 -2.66 -28.60 -2.56
N ASP A 77 -3.72 -29.31 -2.16
CA ASP A 77 -4.01 -29.65 -0.76
C ASP A 77 -2.90 -30.56 -0.21
N PHE A 78 -2.46 -31.54 -0.99
CA PHE A 78 -1.29 -32.37 -0.68
C PHE A 78 0.00 -31.55 -0.50
N SER A 79 0.25 -30.60 -1.39
CA SER A 79 1.44 -29.75 -1.32
C SER A 79 1.40 -28.80 -0.11
N CYS A 80 0.24 -28.29 0.25
CA CYS A 80 0.06 -27.45 1.44
C CYS A 80 0.34 -28.22 2.71
N GLU A 81 -0.23 -29.41 2.85
CA GLU A 81 -0.03 -30.29 4.02
C GLU A 81 1.44 -30.71 4.18
N LYS A 82 2.07 -31.10 3.06
CA LYS A 82 3.49 -31.40 3.02
C LYS A 82 4.35 -30.22 3.48
N GLY A 83 4.01 -29.02 3.03
CA GLY A 83 4.67 -27.78 3.46
C GLY A 83 4.52 -27.55 4.95
N THR A 84 3.29 -27.58 5.46
CA THR A 84 2.99 -27.41 6.90
C THR A 84 3.77 -28.41 7.74
N THR A 85 3.73 -29.69 7.38
CA THR A 85 4.49 -30.75 8.07
C THR A 85 5.98 -30.47 8.07
N CYS A 86 6.55 -29.99 6.96
CA CYS A 86 7.97 -29.64 6.87
C CYS A 86 8.34 -28.51 7.83
N HIS A 87 7.55 -27.44 7.87
CA HIS A 87 7.75 -26.30 8.77
C HIS A 87 7.66 -26.72 10.25
N GLU A 88 6.57 -27.37 10.65
CA GLU A 88 6.37 -27.81 12.04
C GLU A 88 7.45 -28.80 12.49
N TRP A 89 7.84 -29.74 11.62
CA TRP A 89 8.92 -30.68 11.92
C TRP A 89 10.26 -29.97 12.08
N SER A 90 10.61 -29.07 11.17
CA SER A 90 11.85 -28.30 11.26
C SER A 90 11.88 -27.41 12.50
N GLN A 91 10.77 -26.77 12.83
CA GLN A 91 10.62 -25.99 14.06
C GLN A 91 10.86 -26.88 15.30
N SER A 92 10.25 -28.06 15.35
CA SER A 92 10.45 -28.99 16.47
C SER A 92 11.90 -29.43 16.62
N LEU A 93 12.58 -29.71 15.52
CA LEU A 93 13.98 -30.08 15.50
C LEU A 93 14.90 -29.01 16.12
N TRP A 94 14.69 -27.74 15.76
CA TRP A 94 15.54 -26.65 16.19
C TRP A 94 15.19 -26.09 17.57
N SER A 95 13.90 -25.96 17.88
CA SER A 95 13.41 -25.40 19.15
C SER A 95 13.33 -26.44 20.28
N GLY A 96 13.26 -27.74 19.94
CA GLY A 96 12.98 -28.82 20.89
C GLY A 96 11.51 -28.91 21.28
N ALA A 97 10.60 -28.22 20.57
CA ALA A 97 9.15 -28.31 20.79
C ALA A 97 8.60 -29.69 20.41
N GLU A 98 7.49 -30.09 21.04
CA GLU A 98 6.80 -31.33 20.69
C GLU A 98 6.17 -31.23 19.30
N TYR A 99 6.50 -32.18 18.41
CA TYR A 99 5.87 -32.30 17.10
C TYR A 99 4.64 -33.17 17.17
N LYS A 100 3.51 -32.65 16.67
CA LYS A 100 2.24 -33.39 16.57
C LYS A 100 1.84 -33.48 15.10
N PRO A 101 2.03 -34.67 14.48
CA PRO A 101 1.67 -34.81 13.07
C PRO A 101 0.16 -34.68 12.87
N LEU A 102 -0.23 -33.82 11.93
CA LEU A 102 -1.56 -33.82 11.31
C LEU A 102 -1.40 -34.61 10.01
N LEU A 103 -2.15 -35.69 9.84
CA LEU A 103 -2.06 -36.52 8.66
C LEU A 103 -3.27 -36.25 7.76
N PHE A 104 -3.00 -35.77 6.54
CA PHE A 104 -3.98 -35.58 5.48
C PHE A 104 -4.35 -36.91 4.80
N ASP A 105 -3.35 -37.75 4.57
CA ASP A 105 -3.47 -39.05 3.88
C ASP A 105 -2.51 -40.05 4.53
N GLU A 106 -2.99 -41.24 4.80
CA GLU A 106 -2.19 -42.36 5.36
C GLU A 106 -1.65 -43.29 4.27
N SER A 107 -1.75 -42.89 3.00
CA SER A 107 -1.20 -43.70 1.90
C SER A 107 0.32 -43.91 2.08
N LYS A 108 0.78 -45.10 1.66
CA LYS A 108 2.20 -45.44 1.74
C LYS A 108 3.10 -44.45 0.97
N GLU A 109 2.58 -43.92 -0.12
CA GLU A 109 3.29 -42.94 -0.95
C GLU A 109 3.44 -41.60 -0.25
N TYR A 110 2.36 -41.10 0.35
CA TYR A 110 2.35 -39.88 1.14
C TYR A 110 3.30 -39.96 2.35
N MET A 111 3.19 -41.02 3.13
CA MET A 111 4.06 -41.24 4.27
C MET A 111 5.54 -41.32 3.88
N SER A 112 5.85 -42.01 2.78
CA SER A 112 7.23 -42.10 2.27
C SER A 112 7.77 -40.75 1.84
N ALA A 113 6.95 -39.87 1.22
CA ALA A 113 7.32 -38.52 0.87
C ALA A 113 7.65 -37.68 2.11
N LEU A 114 6.79 -37.72 3.14
CA LEU A 114 7.01 -37.02 4.42
C LEU A 114 8.29 -37.49 5.11
N ASP A 115 8.56 -38.79 5.15
CA ASP A 115 9.76 -39.34 5.79
C ASP A 115 11.04 -38.85 5.10
N LYS A 116 11.05 -38.77 3.78
CA LYS A 116 12.18 -38.21 3.03
C LYS A 116 12.43 -36.75 3.38
N ILE A 117 11.39 -35.92 3.40
CA ILE A 117 11.49 -34.50 3.73
C ILE A 117 11.95 -34.31 5.18
N LYS A 118 11.40 -35.10 6.13
CA LYS A 118 11.85 -35.06 7.53
C LYS A 118 13.32 -35.42 7.66
N ASN A 119 13.81 -36.40 6.94
CA ASN A 119 15.21 -36.79 6.93
C ASN A 119 16.12 -35.68 6.36
N GLN A 120 15.68 -35.00 5.30
CA GLN A 120 16.38 -33.85 4.71
C GLN A 120 16.47 -32.69 5.72
N ALA A 121 15.41 -32.43 6.50
CA ALA A 121 15.43 -31.43 7.57
C ALA A 121 16.42 -31.79 8.70
N VAL A 122 16.51 -33.08 9.05
CA VAL A 122 17.50 -33.58 10.02
C VAL A 122 18.92 -33.36 9.48
N ASN A 123 19.16 -33.69 8.21
CA ASN A 123 20.46 -33.49 7.57
C ASN A 123 20.85 -32.01 7.59
N PHE A 124 19.93 -31.11 7.19
CA PHE A 124 20.17 -29.67 7.26
C PHE A 124 20.58 -29.22 8.66
N LYS A 125 19.84 -29.66 9.70
CA LYS A 125 20.21 -29.33 11.08
C LYS A 125 21.60 -29.85 11.43
N ASN A 126 21.93 -31.07 11.10
CA ASN A 126 23.22 -31.67 11.40
C ASN A 126 24.38 -30.90 10.76
N ASP A 127 24.19 -30.47 9.50
CA ASP A 127 25.21 -29.74 8.74
C ASP A 127 25.40 -28.28 9.21
N TYR A 128 24.35 -27.64 9.74
CA TYR A 128 24.36 -26.22 10.07
C TYR A 128 24.36 -25.89 11.57
N GLN A 129 24.12 -26.84 12.49
CA GLN A 129 24.03 -26.58 13.94
C GLN A 129 25.31 -26.01 14.56
N GLU A 130 26.48 -26.20 13.94
CA GLU A 130 27.74 -25.59 14.39
C GLU A 130 27.79 -24.09 14.11
N HIS A 131 27.11 -23.62 13.04
CA HIS A 131 27.12 -22.23 12.56
C HIS A 131 25.87 -21.46 12.94
N LEU A 132 24.72 -22.14 12.95
CA LEU A 132 23.42 -21.55 13.26
C LEU A 132 22.95 -21.94 14.66
N GLU A 133 22.39 -21.00 15.35
CA GLU A 133 21.69 -21.22 16.61
C GLU A 133 20.27 -20.69 16.48
N HIS A 134 19.30 -21.56 16.80
CA HIS A 134 17.88 -21.18 16.76
C HIS A 134 17.61 -19.95 17.62
N LEU A 135 16.92 -18.96 17.06
CA LEU A 135 16.58 -17.71 17.74
C LEU A 135 15.08 -17.60 18.01
N ILE A 136 14.26 -17.68 16.97
CA ILE A 136 12.81 -17.60 17.07
C ILE A 136 12.16 -18.17 15.81
N ASP A 137 10.99 -18.80 15.99
CA ASP A 137 10.09 -19.24 14.93
C ASP A 137 8.81 -18.43 14.94
N GLU A 138 8.10 -18.42 13.81
CA GLU A 138 6.77 -17.83 13.65
C GLU A 138 6.68 -16.41 14.24
N LEU A 139 7.69 -15.56 13.94
CA LEU A 139 7.70 -14.17 14.40
C LEU A 139 6.78 -13.31 13.54
N PRO A 140 5.65 -12.79 14.07
CA PRO A 140 4.88 -11.79 13.35
C PRO A 140 5.69 -10.51 13.20
N ILE A 141 5.85 -10.06 11.97
CA ILE A 141 6.49 -8.79 11.62
C ILE A 141 5.56 -7.94 10.78
N GLY A 142 5.75 -6.63 10.78
CA GLY A 142 4.93 -5.77 9.96
C GLY A 142 5.32 -4.30 10.03
N SER A 143 4.52 -3.48 9.38
CA SER A 143 4.66 -2.04 9.33
C SER A 143 3.31 -1.37 9.27
N GLU A 144 3.04 -0.47 10.21
CA GLU A 144 1.88 0.42 10.15
C GLU A 144 2.01 1.41 8.98
N GLU A 145 3.23 1.90 8.72
CA GLU A 145 3.53 2.84 7.63
C GLU A 145 3.13 2.29 6.25
N PHE A 146 3.42 1.00 6.01
CA PHE A 146 3.11 0.33 4.74
C PHE A 146 1.83 -0.52 4.83
N ASP A 147 1.23 -0.67 6.02
CA ASP A 147 0.08 -1.52 6.34
C ASP A 147 0.21 -2.93 5.76
N ILE A 148 1.32 -3.52 6.03
CA ILE A 148 1.63 -4.89 5.67
C ILE A 148 2.07 -5.66 6.91
N ALA A 149 1.78 -6.94 6.94
CA ALA A 149 2.32 -7.85 7.94
C ALA A 149 2.57 -9.24 7.35
N SER A 150 3.40 -9.99 8.02
CA SER A 150 3.67 -11.39 7.72
C SER A 150 4.16 -12.11 8.96
N CYS A 151 4.39 -13.41 8.83
CA CYS A 151 5.08 -14.21 9.82
C CYS A 151 6.39 -14.70 9.23
N VAL A 152 7.49 -14.52 9.95
CA VAL A 152 8.79 -15.06 9.56
C VAL A 152 8.91 -16.46 10.11
N ASP A 153 9.10 -17.45 9.24
CA ASP A 153 9.10 -18.85 9.64
C ASP A 153 10.24 -19.16 10.62
N HIS A 154 11.49 -18.84 10.25
CA HIS A 154 12.66 -19.14 11.07
C HIS A 154 13.71 -18.03 11.02
N LEU A 155 14.12 -17.57 12.19
CA LEU A 155 15.29 -16.71 12.37
C LEU A 155 16.34 -17.43 13.22
N PHE A 156 17.57 -17.40 12.75
CA PHE A 156 18.75 -17.95 13.42
C PHE A 156 19.73 -16.85 13.78
N TYR A 157 20.48 -17.09 14.82
CA TYR A 157 21.69 -16.37 15.17
C TYR A 157 22.89 -17.04 14.49
N ASN A 158 23.64 -16.30 13.71
CA ASN A 158 24.88 -16.77 13.10
C ASN A 158 26.01 -16.68 14.12
N LYS A 159 26.51 -17.81 14.58
CA LYS A 159 27.59 -17.89 15.59
C LYS A 159 28.94 -17.34 15.09
N LEU A 160 29.12 -17.27 13.77
CA LEU A 160 30.37 -16.81 13.15
C LEU A 160 30.39 -15.28 13.00
N THR A 161 29.31 -14.69 12.52
CA THR A 161 29.21 -13.26 12.22
C THR A 161 28.61 -12.45 13.35
N GLY A 162 27.81 -13.10 14.20
CA GLY A 162 27.01 -12.44 15.24
C GLY A 162 25.77 -11.72 14.72
N GLY A 163 25.38 -11.94 13.47
CA GLY A 163 24.19 -11.37 12.85
C GLY A 163 23.02 -12.35 12.78
N LEU A 164 21.97 -11.96 12.04
CA LEU A 164 20.77 -12.77 11.84
C LEU A 164 20.86 -13.53 10.50
N VAL A 165 20.31 -14.75 10.48
CA VAL A 165 20.07 -15.52 9.25
C VAL A 165 18.58 -15.80 9.15
N LEU A 166 18.01 -15.45 8.01
CA LEU A 166 16.61 -15.68 7.68
C LEU A 166 16.52 -16.94 6.82
N VAL A 167 15.80 -17.93 7.31
CA VAL A 167 15.62 -19.22 6.65
C VAL A 167 14.15 -19.49 6.42
N ASP A 168 13.84 -19.94 5.22
CA ASP A 168 12.48 -20.31 4.82
C ASP A 168 12.54 -21.73 4.21
N TYR A 169 11.63 -22.63 4.64
CA TYR A 169 11.56 -24.00 4.14
C TYR A 169 10.55 -24.10 3.02
N LYS A 170 10.93 -24.69 1.90
CA LYS A 170 10.03 -24.90 0.76
C LYS A 170 10.07 -26.35 0.26
N THR A 171 8.86 -26.88 0.03
CA THR A 171 8.67 -28.25 -0.50
C THR A 171 7.92 -28.24 -1.84
N ASN A 172 7.73 -27.06 -2.43
CA ASN A 172 6.91 -26.84 -3.59
C ASN A 172 7.58 -27.40 -4.86
N SER A 173 6.91 -28.29 -5.59
CA SER A 173 7.38 -28.88 -6.85
C SER A 173 7.67 -27.82 -7.95
N LEU A 174 7.09 -26.62 -7.85
CA LEU A 174 7.40 -25.51 -8.75
C LEU A 174 8.85 -25.02 -8.63
N MET A 175 9.54 -25.38 -7.55
CA MET A 175 10.96 -25.12 -7.35
C MET A 175 11.85 -26.15 -8.07
N GLU A 176 11.30 -27.32 -8.47
CA GLU A 176 12.07 -28.32 -9.20
C GLU A 176 12.55 -27.79 -10.54
N GLY A 177 13.87 -27.77 -10.71
CA GLY A 177 14.48 -27.26 -11.94
C GLY A 177 14.36 -25.76 -12.13
N TYR A 178 14.36 -24.98 -11.04
CA TYR A 178 14.35 -23.50 -11.03
C TYR A 178 15.40 -22.87 -11.96
N ASN A 179 16.48 -23.59 -12.29
CA ASN A 179 17.49 -23.19 -13.26
C ASN A 179 17.11 -23.51 -14.73
N LYS A 180 16.01 -24.23 -14.99
CA LYS A 180 15.61 -24.54 -16.36
C LYS A 180 15.03 -23.29 -17.04
N LYS A 181 15.44 -23.04 -18.29
CA LYS A 181 14.89 -21.98 -19.17
C LYS A 181 13.45 -22.32 -19.56
N ALA A 182 12.49 -22.09 -18.68
CA ALA A 182 11.08 -22.08 -19.05
C ALA A 182 10.72 -20.69 -19.64
N TYR A 183 9.68 -20.62 -20.47
CA TYR A 183 9.10 -19.35 -20.92
C TYR A 183 8.56 -18.62 -19.68
N LYS A 184 9.24 -17.55 -19.27
CA LYS A 184 8.92 -16.83 -18.05
C LYS A 184 8.19 -15.53 -18.42
N LYS A 185 7.02 -15.30 -17.86
CA LYS A 185 6.38 -13.99 -17.89
C LYS A 185 7.11 -13.05 -16.93
N ALA A 186 7.21 -11.78 -17.28
CA ALA A 186 7.65 -10.76 -16.35
C ALA A 186 6.52 -10.42 -15.37
N MET A 187 6.88 -10.01 -14.15
CA MET A 187 5.91 -9.41 -13.21
C MET A 187 5.37 -8.08 -13.75
N LYS A 188 4.30 -7.57 -13.16
CA LYS A 188 3.75 -6.24 -13.49
C LYS A 188 4.69 -5.12 -13.06
N VAL A 189 4.55 -3.94 -13.67
CA VAL A 189 5.27 -2.72 -13.28
C VAL A 189 5.00 -2.42 -11.80
N PRO A 190 6.03 -2.04 -11.01
CA PRO A 190 7.39 -1.68 -11.42
C PRO A 190 8.42 -2.83 -11.43
N LEU A 191 7.99 -4.07 -11.25
CA LEU A 191 8.83 -5.27 -11.16
C LEU A 191 8.99 -6.00 -12.50
N SER A 192 8.74 -5.34 -13.64
CA SER A 192 8.73 -5.95 -14.97
C SER A 192 10.06 -6.54 -15.45
N HIS A 193 11.15 -6.27 -14.76
CA HIS A 193 12.47 -6.88 -14.99
C HIS A 193 12.66 -8.19 -14.20
N ILE A 194 11.74 -8.55 -13.32
CA ILE A 194 11.74 -9.78 -12.53
C ILE A 194 10.77 -10.79 -13.18
N ASN A 195 11.14 -12.06 -13.18
CA ASN A 195 10.26 -13.11 -13.66
C ASN A 195 9.14 -13.39 -12.67
N ASP A 196 7.95 -13.67 -13.21
CA ASP A 196 6.77 -14.07 -12.43
C ASP A 196 6.77 -15.58 -12.23
N ASP A 197 7.58 -16.04 -11.28
CA ASP A 197 7.69 -17.44 -10.87
C ASP A 197 7.92 -17.58 -9.35
N ALA A 198 7.71 -18.77 -8.81
CA ALA A 198 7.75 -19.05 -7.39
C ALA A 198 9.07 -18.62 -6.74
N LEU A 199 10.22 -18.85 -7.39
CA LEU A 199 11.53 -18.48 -6.82
C LEU A 199 11.65 -16.97 -6.65
N HIS A 200 11.28 -16.18 -7.67
CA HIS A 200 11.36 -14.72 -7.59
C HIS A 200 10.34 -14.12 -6.62
N HIS A 201 9.16 -14.75 -6.45
CA HIS A 201 8.22 -14.36 -5.39
C HIS A 201 8.86 -14.51 -4.01
N TYR A 202 9.60 -15.61 -3.77
CA TYR A 202 10.34 -15.80 -2.52
C TYR A 202 11.51 -14.82 -2.36
N HIS A 203 12.20 -14.45 -3.45
CA HIS A 203 13.23 -13.40 -3.41
C HIS A 203 12.64 -12.08 -2.87
N ILE A 204 11.48 -11.66 -3.38
CA ILE A 204 10.81 -10.45 -2.93
C ILE A 204 10.32 -10.61 -1.49
N GLN A 205 9.71 -11.75 -1.15
CA GLN A 205 9.18 -12.02 0.19
C GLN A 205 10.26 -11.91 1.27
N LEU A 206 11.37 -12.64 1.11
CA LEU A 206 12.46 -12.62 2.10
C LEU A 206 13.15 -11.25 2.11
N SER A 207 13.24 -10.57 0.97
CA SER A 207 13.77 -9.20 0.91
C SER A 207 12.89 -8.20 1.66
N ILE A 208 11.55 -8.32 1.61
CA ILE A 208 10.63 -7.52 2.45
C ILE A 208 10.86 -7.84 3.92
N TYR A 209 10.99 -9.10 4.30
CA TYR A 209 11.25 -9.49 5.68
C TYR A 209 12.56 -8.87 6.20
N LYS A 210 13.64 -9.01 5.45
CA LYS A 210 14.93 -8.37 5.78
C LYS A 210 14.77 -6.86 5.92
N PHE A 211 14.12 -6.19 4.97
CA PHE A 211 13.87 -4.75 5.00
C PHE A 211 13.14 -4.33 6.28
N LEU A 212 12.06 -5.03 6.65
CA LEU A 212 11.28 -4.71 7.86
C LEU A 212 12.09 -4.94 9.14
N ILE A 213 12.80 -6.06 9.22
CA ILE A 213 13.64 -6.37 10.38
C ILE A 213 14.71 -5.29 10.54
N GLU A 214 15.49 -5.01 9.50
CA GLU A 214 16.57 -4.03 9.57
C GLU A 214 16.06 -2.61 9.87
N LYS A 215 14.96 -2.20 9.22
CA LYS A 215 14.35 -0.87 9.41
C LYS A 215 13.86 -0.64 10.84
N TYR A 216 13.16 -1.60 11.44
CA TYR A 216 12.47 -1.39 12.71
C TYR A 216 13.26 -1.86 13.94
N THR A 217 14.28 -2.69 13.75
CA THR A 217 15.08 -3.22 14.85
C THR A 217 16.51 -2.68 14.89
N GLY A 218 17.03 -2.21 13.74
CA GLY A 218 18.44 -1.86 13.57
C GLY A 218 19.39 -3.08 13.57
N LEU A 219 18.84 -4.30 13.65
CA LEU A 219 19.62 -5.53 13.55
C LEU A 219 19.96 -5.82 12.09
N LYS A 220 21.12 -6.39 11.86
CA LYS A 220 21.54 -6.78 10.51
C LYS A 220 21.15 -8.23 10.23
N VAL A 221 20.51 -8.46 9.09
CA VAL A 221 20.31 -9.79 8.51
C VAL A 221 21.45 -10.05 7.52
N ASP A 222 22.37 -10.92 7.90
CA ASP A 222 23.56 -11.18 7.10
C ASP A 222 23.25 -12.05 5.89
N GLU A 223 22.42 -13.07 6.07
CA GLU A 223 22.12 -14.08 5.06
C GLU A 223 20.62 -14.36 4.98
N MET A 224 20.15 -14.67 3.80
CA MET A 224 18.80 -15.16 3.50
C MET A 224 18.91 -16.34 2.56
N PHE A 225 18.27 -17.45 2.89
CA PHE A 225 18.22 -18.58 1.98
C PHE A 225 16.96 -19.44 2.19
N ILE A 226 16.61 -20.16 1.15
CA ILE A 226 15.60 -21.21 1.17
C ILE A 226 16.28 -22.54 1.35
N VAL A 227 15.77 -23.35 2.26
CA VAL A 227 16.09 -24.77 2.34
C VAL A 227 15.02 -25.51 1.55
N TYR A 228 15.35 -25.87 0.33
CA TYR A 228 14.46 -26.60 -0.53
C TYR A 228 14.55 -28.11 -0.25
N MET A 229 13.41 -28.72 0.02
CA MET A 229 13.29 -30.14 0.30
C MET A 229 12.20 -30.75 -0.59
N SER A 230 12.45 -31.92 -1.12
CA SER A 230 11.49 -32.62 -1.97
C SER A 230 11.71 -34.13 -1.93
N GLU A 231 10.63 -34.88 -2.02
CA GLU A 231 10.69 -36.33 -2.19
C GLU A 231 11.42 -36.81 -3.45
N ASN A 232 11.64 -35.90 -4.41
CA ASN A 232 12.26 -36.18 -5.70
C ASN A 232 13.75 -35.93 -5.74
N ILE A 233 14.33 -35.38 -4.67
CA ILE A 233 15.77 -35.14 -4.51
C ILE A 233 16.33 -35.98 -3.36
N GLU A 234 17.62 -36.30 -3.45
CA GLU A 234 18.29 -37.17 -2.49
C GLU A 234 18.46 -36.47 -1.13
N ASN A 235 18.85 -35.21 -1.16
CA ASN A 235 19.05 -34.37 0.02
C ASN A 235 18.47 -32.97 -0.20
N TYR A 236 18.45 -32.13 0.85
CA TYR A 236 18.03 -30.73 0.73
C TYR A 236 18.98 -29.95 -0.19
N GLU A 237 18.47 -28.86 -0.75
CA GLU A 237 19.26 -27.87 -1.50
C GLU A 237 19.16 -26.49 -0.82
N ILE A 238 20.29 -25.77 -0.78
CA ILE A 238 20.32 -24.38 -0.32
C ILE A 238 20.22 -23.45 -1.52
N ILE A 239 19.25 -22.54 -1.48
CA ILE A 239 19.08 -21.51 -2.49
C ILE A 239 19.31 -20.16 -1.81
N GLU A 240 20.45 -19.56 -2.08
CA GLU A 240 20.76 -18.21 -1.60
C GLU A 240 19.82 -17.19 -2.23
N ILE A 241 19.31 -16.26 -1.41
CA ILE A 241 18.36 -15.24 -1.84
C ILE A 241 19.07 -13.88 -1.92
N PRO A 242 19.12 -13.25 -3.10
CA PRO A 242 19.66 -11.91 -3.25
C PRO A 242 18.78 -10.89 -2.54
N TYR A 243 19.39 -9.85 -1.95
CA TYR A 243 18.62 -8.77 -1.37
C TYR A 243 18.16 -7.77 -2.43
N LEU A 244 16.87 -7.77 -2.74
CA LEU A 244 16.24 -6.89 -3.73
C LEU A 244 15.81 -5.57 -3.05
N TYR A 245 16.78 -4.82 -2.51
CA TYR A 245 16.52 -3.62 -1.70
C TYR A 245 15.77 -2.53 -2.48
N GLU A 246 16.21 -2.19 -3.70
CA GLU A 246 15.61 -1.11 -4.48
C GLU A 246 14.19 -1.45 -4.95
N GLU A 247 13.96 -2.69 -5.35
CA GLU A 247 12.66 -3.20 -5.73
C GLU A 247 11.68 -3.15 -4.56
N VAL A 248 12.10 -3.66 -3.41
CA VAL A 248 11.29 -3.66 -2.18
C VAL A 248 10.99 -2.23 -1.74
N ARG A 249 11.99 -1.36 -1.70
CA ARG A 249 11.80 0.05 -1.36
C ARG A 249 10.77 0.71 -2.29
N LYS A 250 10.89 0.48 -3.59
CA LYS A 250 9.99 1.07 -4.59
C LYS A 250 8.55 0.61 -4.44
N ILE A 251 8.29 -0.69 -4.28
CA ILE A 251 6.91 -1.18 -4.11
C ILE A 251 6.30 -0.77 -2.77
N LEU A 252 7.10 -0.70 -1.70
CA LEU A 252 6.63 -0.23 -0.39
C LEU A 252 6.33 1.28 -0.40
N GLU A 253 7.14 2.10 -1.08
CA GLU A 253 6.86 3.53 -1.26
C GLU A 253 5.59 3.76 -2.08
N LEU A 254 5.38 2.99 -3.16
CA LEU A 254 4.14 3.04 -3.94
C LEU A 254 2.93 2.66 -3.07
N ARG A 255 3.05 1.60 -2.26
CA ARG A 255 1.98 1.22 -1.34
C ARG A 255 1.69 2.31 -0.33
N ARG A 256 2.72 2.92 0.26
CA ARG A 256 2.55 4.06 1.18
C ARG A 256 1.84 5.23 0.49
N ALA A 257 2.26 5.57 -0.73
CA ALA A 257 1.64 6.64 -1.51
C ALA A 257 0.17 6.35 -1.83
N ASN A 258 -0.16 5.09 -2.16
CA ASN A 258 -1.54 4.65 -2.43
C ASN A 258 -2.41 4.60 -1.17
N LYS A 259 -1.81 4.65 0.03
CA LYS A 259 -2.51 4.69 1.31
C LYS A 259 -2.73 6.08 1.88
N MET A 260 -2.17 7.09 1.27
CA MET A 260 -2.42 8.47 1.65
C MET A 260 -3.72 8.94 1.02
N ALA A 261 -4.56 9.64 1.78
CA ALA A 261 -5.69 10.34 1.19
C ALA A 261 -5.21 11.22 0.04
N LYS A 262 -5.91 11.15 -1.07
CA LYS A 262 -5.57 11.94 -2.25
C LYS A 262 -6.03 13.37 -2.08
N MET A 263 -5.28 14.30 -2.63
CA MET A 263 -5.70 15.70 -2.67
C MET A 263 -5.44 16.30 -4.04
N LEU A 264 -6.35 17.15 -4.47
CA LEU A 264 -6.22 17.95 -5.69
C LEU A 264 -6.69 19.39 -5.46
N LEU A 265 -6.18 20.28 -6.27
CA LEU A 265 -6.48 21.70 -6.22
C LEU A 265 -7.12 22.16 -7.53
N ILE A 266 -8.28 22.80 -7.45
CA ILE A 266 -8.93 23.47 -8.57
C ILE A 266 -8.77 24.99 -8.37
N ILE A 267 -8.07 25.65 -9.26
CA ILE A 267 -7.91 27.11 -9.25
C ILE A 267 -8.62 27.75 -10.42
N GLY A 268 -8.95 29.02 -10.31
CA GLY A 268 -9.55 29.79 -11.40
C GLY A 268 -10.18 31.10 -10.92
N GLU A 269 -10.51 31.96 -11.85
CA GLU A 269 -11.18 33.22 -11.58
C GLU A 269 -12.63 33.04 -11.12
N GLY A 270 -13.26 34.13 -10.65
CA GLY A 270 -14.70 34.15 -10.37
C GLY A 270 -15.48 33.81 -11.65
N GLY A 271 -16.45 32.87 -11.55
CA GLY A 271 -17.25 32.47 -12.71
C GLY A 271 -16.60 31.49 -13.68
N SER A 272 -15.39 30.98 -13.42
CA SER A 272 -14.68 30.06 -14.30
C SER A 272 -15.18 28.60 -14.28
N GLY A 273 -16.20 28.27 -13.47
CA GLY A 273 -16.76 26.91 -13.44
C GLY A 273 -16.23 26.00 -12.32
N LYS A 274 -15.39 26.48 -11.39
CA LYS A 274 -14.80 25.65 -10.30
C LYS A 274 -15.86 24.84 -9.53
N THR A 275 -16.86 25.51 -8.94
CA THR A 275 -17.94 24.85 -8.21
C THR A 275 -18.87 24.05 -9.12
N SER A 276 -19.04 24.50 -10.39
CA SER A 276 -19.87 23.80 -11.38
C SER A 276 -19.33 22.42 -11.74
N SER A 277 -18.02 22.23 -11.68
CA SER A 277 -17.35 20.97 -12.00
C SER A 277 -17.75 19.82 -11.05
N LEU A 278 -18.27 20.15 -9.86
CA LEU A 278 -18.68 19.19 -8.85
C LEU A 278 -20.06 18.59 -9.09
N LYS A 279 -20.82 19.12 -10.08
CA LYS A 279 -22.24 18.80 -10.29
C LYS A 279 -22.54 17.32 -10.45
N ASN A 280 -21.61 16.57 -11.04
CA ASN A 280 -21.79 15.14 -11.32
C ASN A 280 -21.26 14.23 -10.19
N LEU A 281 -20.71 14.77 -9.08
CA LEU A 281 -20.36 13.97 -7.90
C LEU A 281 -21.62 13.45 -7.23
N SER A 282 -21.59 12.19 -6.79
CA SER A 282 -22.69 11.57 -6.03
C SER A 282 -22.83 12.26 -4.67
N PRO A 283 -23.97 12.89 -4.34
CA PRO A 283 -24.17 13.52 -3.04
C PRO A 283 -24.12 12.54 -1.85
N LYS A 284 -24.24 11.23 -2.11
CA LYS A 284 -24.13 10.18 -1.09
C LYS A 284 -22.68 9.89 -0.69
N GLU A 285 -21.74 10.18 -1.61
CA GLU A 285 -20.32 9.93 -1.43
C GLU A 285 -19.49 11.22 -1.28
N HIS A 286 -20.15 12.38 -1.36
CA HIS A 286 -19.51 13.69 -1.35
C HIS A 286 -19.96 14.55 -0.17
N PHE A 287 -18.99 15.09 0.58
CA PHE A 287 -19.21 16.09 1.62
C PHE A 287 -18.70 17.44 1.15
N TYR A 288 -19.55 18.47 1.19
CA TYR A 288 -19.20 19.81 0.72
C TYR A 288 -19.07 20.80 1.88
N ILE A 289 -17.89 21.40 2.02
CA ILE A 289 -17.59 22.45 3.00
C ILE A 289 -17.63 23.80 2.28
N ASP A 290 -18.69 24.56 2.54
CA ASP A 290 -18.94 25.88 1.96
C ASP A 290 -18.27 26.96 2.80
N CYS A 291 -17.05 27.34 2.42
CA CYS A 291 -16.29 28.39 3.13
C CYS A 291 -16.71 29.79 2.71
N ASP A 292 -17.27 29.95 1.51
CA ASP A 292 -17.79 31.22 1.00
C ASP A 292 -19.21 31.51 1.50
N LYS A 293 -19.91 30.51 2.05
CA LYS A 293 -21.29 30.60 2.58
C LYS A 293 -22.33 30.96 1.53
N LYS A 294 -22.05 30.66 0.24
CA LYS A 294 -22.92 31.01 -0.91
C LYS A 294 -23.74 29.83 -1.47
N GLY A 295 -23.41 28.58 -1.06
CA GLY A 295 -23.99 27.34 -1.62
C GLY A 295 -23.40 26.96 -2.96
N LEU A 296 -23.92 25.85 -3.52
CA LEU A 296 -23.56 25.41 -4.85
C LEU A 296 -24.36 26.16 -5.92
N ASN A 297 -23.84 26.22 -7.15
CA ASN A 297 -24.35 27.11 -8.22
C ASN A 297 -25.19 26.38 -9.27
N TYR A 298 -25.79 25.22 -8.96
CA TYR A 298 -26.67 24.49 -9.89
C TYR A 298 -28.05 24.20 -9.26
N LYS A 299 -29.01 23.97 -10.15
CA LYS A 299 -30.42 23.73 -9.73
C LYS A 299 -30.54 22.39 -9.00
N GLY A 300 -31.28 22.37 -7.92
CA GLY A 300 -31.56 21.14 -7.13
C GLY A 300 -30.57 20.85 -6.01
N TRP A 301 -29.44 21.54 -5.94
CA TRP A 301 -28.41 21.24 -4.95
C TRP A 301 -28.90 21.22 -3.49
N LYS A 302 -29.90 22.00 -3.14
CA LYS A 302 -30.44 22.05 -1.77
C LYS A 302 -31.22 20.79 -1.36
N GLU A 303 -31.63 20.00 -2.32
CA GLU A 303 -32.29 18.69 -2.09
C GLU A 303 -31.21 17.62 -1.87
N ASP A 304 -30.05 17.78 -2.53
CA ASP A 304 -28.94 16.85 -2.50
C ASP A 304 -28.00 17.08 -1.31
N TYR A 305 -27.77 18.34 -0.92
CA TYR A 305 -26.83 18.73 0.12
C TYR A 305 -27.55 19.34 1.33
N ILE A 306 -27.61 18.56 2.40
CA ILE A 306 -28.29 18.86 3.63
C ILE A 306 -27.32 19.28 4.71
N GLU A 307 -27.54 20.44 5.34
CA GLU A 307 -26.66 20.96 6.39
C GLU A 307 -26.48 19.97 7.54
N LYS A 308 -25.27 19.82 8.01
CA LYS A 308 -24.80 18.86 9.03
C LYS A 308 -24.92 17.37 8.64
N LYS A 309 -25.34 17.04 7.43
CA LYS A 309 -25.33 15.67 6.91
C LYS A 309 -24.19 15.48 5.92
N ASN A 310 -24.21 16.15 4.77
CA ASN A 310 -23.19 16.12 3.72
C ASN A 310 -22.80 17.53 3.23
N TYR A 311 -23.18 18.55 3.99
CA TYR A 311 -22.94 19.96 3.74
C TYR A 311 -22.69 20.72 5.04
N PHE A 312 -21.66 21.58 5.07
CA PHE A 312 -21.33 22.37 6.23
C PHE A 312 -20.79 23.74 5.85
N LYS A 313 -21.27 24.80 6.55
CA LYS A 313 -20.84 26.19 6.32
C LYS A 313 -19.82 26.61 7.35
N THR A 314 -18.56 26.78 6.96
CA THR A 314 -17.53 27.34 7.83
C THR A 314 -16.35 27.86 7.03
N ASN A 315 -15.76 28.95 7.47
CA ASN A 315 -14.48 29.46 7.01
C ASN A 315 -13.42 29.43 8.12
N ASP A 316 -13.65 28.65 9.17
CA ASP A 316 -12.72 28.42 10.24
C ASP A 316 -11.87 27.19 9.95
N GLY A 317 -10.54 27.38 9.75
CA GLY A 317 -9.62 26.30 9.38
C GLY A 317 -9.51 25.19 10.43
N GLU A 318 -9.63 25.51 11.72
CA GLU A 318 -9.62 24.49 12.79
C GLU A 318 -10.89 23.61 12.73
N ILE A 319 -12.05 24.22 12.42
CA ILE A 319 -13.29 23.46 12.26
C ILE A 319 -13.21 22.58 11.01
N VAL A 320 -12.64 23.08 9.90
CA VAL A 320 -12.43 22.29 8.68
C VAL A 320 -11.53 21.10 8.96
N SER A 321 -10.40 21.28 9.66
CA SER A 321 -9.50 20.18 10.05
C SER A 321 -10.20 19.11 10.89
N LYS A 322 -11.00 19.53 11.88
CA LYS A 322 -11.81 18.61 12.70
C LYS A 322 -12.86 17.85 11.88
N LEU A 323 -13.51 18.52 10.92
CA LEU A 323 -14.45 17.87 10.01
C LEU A 323 -13.77 16.83 9.12
N LEU A 324 -12.60 17.12 8.57
CA LEU A 324 -11.83 16.15 7.78
C LEU A 324 -11.48 14.91 8.61
N GLN A 325 -11.04 15.09 9.85
CA GLN A 325 -10.74 13.98 10.77
C GLN A 325 -11.99 13.17 11.12
N GLU A 326 -13.11 13.87 11.44
CA GLU A 326 -14.39 13.22 11.74
C GLU A 326 -14.91 12.41 10.55
N ILE A 327 -14.84 12.96 9.34
CA ILE A 327 -15.24 12.27 8.11
C ILE A 327 -14.33 11.06 7.86
N SER A 328 -13.03 11.23 8.01
CA SER A 328 -12.06 10.15 7.85
C SER A 328 -12.32 9.00 8.84
N ASN A 329 -12.60 9.30 10.10
CA ASN A 329 -12.71 8.28 11.15
C ASN A 329 -14.10 7.64 11.24
N ASN A 330 -15.16 8.40 10.99
CA ASN A 330 -16.51 8.02 11.39
C ASN A 330 -17.55 8.04 10.24
N LYS A 331 -17.15 8.43 9.01
CA LYS A 331 -18.07 8.61 7.88
C LYS A 331 -17.55 7.92 6.62
N PRO A 332 -17.46 6.58 6.61
CA PRO A 332 -16.89 5.81 5.49
C PRO A 332 -17.68 5.93 4.18
N GLU A 333 -18.93 6.38 4.24
CA GLU A 333 -19.77 6.64 3.08
C GLU A 333 -19.25 7.78 2.18
N PHE A 334 -18.50 8.76 2.75
CA PHE A 334 -17.95 9.87 1.97
C PHE A 334 -16.57 9.52 1.43
N LYS A 335 -16.42 9.49 0.12
CA LYS A 335 -15.16 9.29 -0.60
C LYS A 335 -14.53 10.62 -1.04
N TYR A 336 -15.32 11.67 -1.14
CA TYR A 336 -14.91 12.98 -1.61
C TYR A 336 -15.29 14.06 -0.60
N VAL A 337 -14.35 14.96 -0.29
CA VAL A 337 -14.61 16.16 0.50
C VAL A 337 -14.14 17.37 -0.29
N THR A 338 -15.03 18.33 -0.51
CA THR A 338 -14.66 19.60 -1.16
C THR A 338 -14.59 20.74 -0.15
N ILE A 339 -13.55 21.57 -0.22
CA ILE A 339 -13.35 22.80 0.54
C ILE A 339 -13.41 23.98 -0.43
N ASP A 340 -14.54 24.72 -0.46
CA ASP A 340 -14.82 25.80 -1.42
C ASP A 340 -15.12 27.13 -0.70
N THR A 341 -14.19 28.11 -0.62
CA THR A 341 -12.80 28.18 -1.12
C THR A 341 -11.82 28.33 0.03
N ILE A 342 -10.58 27.88 -0.19
CA ILE A 342 -9.50 28.07 0.79
C ILE A 342 -9.17 29.56 0.99
N ASN A 343 -9.43 30.42 0.02
CA ASN A 343 -9.26 31.86 0.13
C ASN A 343 -10.11 32.46 1.26
N SER A 344 -11.34 31.99 1.44
CA SER A 344 -12.21 32.44 2.52
C SER A 344 -11.71 32.03 3.91
N ILE A 345 -11.02 30.90 4.01
CA ILE A 345 -10.33 30.50 5.25
C ILE A 345 -9.16 31.42 5.50
N MET A 346 -8.31 31.72 4.50
CA MET A 346 -7.19 32.65 4.62
C MET A 346 -7.65 34.04 5.09
N ILE A 347 -8.70 34.57 4.47
CA ILE A 347 -9.26 35.89 4.83
C ILE A 347 -9.80 35.88 6.26
N ALA A 348 -10.54 34.82 6.65
CA ALA A 348 -11.10 34.71 7.99
C ALA A 348 -10.02 34.63 9.07
N ASP A 349 -8.94 33.88 8.83
CA ASP A 349 -7.81 33.78 9.71
C ASP A 349 -7.06 35.11 9.82
N GLU A 350 -6.83 35.79 8.69
CA GLU A 350 -6.24 37.14 8.67
C GLU A 350 -7.06 38.12 9.48
N MET A 351 -8.38 38.16 9.32
CA MET A 351 -9.27 39.05 10.04
C MET A 351 -9.33 38.77 11.54
N LYS A 352 -9.20 37.52 11.96
CA LYS A 352 -9.08 37.16 13.39
C LYS A 352 -7.79 37.73 13.98
N ARG A 353 -6.66 37.61 13.27
CA ARG A 353 -5.32 38.04 13.69
C ARG A 353 -5.13 39.56 13.69
N MET A 354 -5.81 40.28 12.79
CA MET A 354 -5.78 41.76 12.76
C MET A 354 -6.30 42.39 14.06
N LYS A 355 -7.06 41.66 14.87
CA LYS A 355 -7.50 42.11 16.19
C LYS A 355 -6.41 42.02 17.28
N GLY A 356 -5.37 41.22 17.05
CA GLY A 356 -4.17 41.12 17.90
C GLY A 356 -3.13 42.16 17.54
N LYS A 357 -2.30 42.59 18.52
CA LYS A 357 -1.28 43.62 18.33
C LYS A 357 0.16 43.10 18.22
N SER A 358 0.36 41.78 18.06
CA SER A 358 1.68 41.15 18.09
C SER A 358 2.21 40.82 16.69
N TYR A 359 3.49 41.13 16.44
CA TYR A 359 4.20 40.76 15.18
C TYR A 359 4.25 39.23 14.94
N ASN A 360 4.25 38.44 16.01
CA ASN A 360 4.25 36.98 15.92
C ASN A 360 2.94 36.40 15.32
N GLU A 361 1.81 37.08 15.49
CA GLU A 361 0.51 36.66 14.96
C GLU A 361 0.47 36.68 13.44
N TRP A 362 1.24 37.53 12.77
CA TRP A 362 1.37 37.57 11.31
C TRP A 362 2.21 36.41 10.75
N GLN A 363 3.08 35.82 11.56
CA GLN A 363 3.86 34.66 11.12
C GLN A 363 3.00 33.39 11.02
N ASP A 364 1.92 33.31 11.75
CA ASP A 364 1.02 32.16 11.84
C ASP A 364 -0.05 32.12 10.75
N LEU A 365 -0.20 33.19 9.93
CA LEU A 365 -1.21 33.23 8.85
C LEU A 365 -1.02 32.11 7.84
N ALA A 366 0.23 31.78 7.51
CA ALA A 366 0.56 30.67 6.63
C ALA A 366 0.29 29.30 7.26
N LYS A 367 0.32 29.22 8.59
CA LYS A 367 0.24 27.98 9.35
C LYS A 367 -1.14 27.33 9.22
N CYS A 368 -2.22 28.10 9.29
CA CYS A 368 -3.58 27.58 9.25
C CYS A 368 -3.86 26.79 7.96
N ILE A 369 -3.46 27.31 6.80
CA ILE A 369 -3.65 26.62 5.51
C ILE A 369 -2.64 25.50 5.34
N PHE A 370 -1.41 25.69 5.81
CA PHE A 370 -0.40 24.65 5.78
C PHE A 370 -0.85 23.43 6.60
N ASP A 371 -1.29 23.65 7.85
CA ASP A 371 -1.79 22.58 8.73
C ASP A 371 -3.00 21.86 8.12
N LEU A 372 -3.85 22.58 7.38
CA LEU A 372 -5.00 22.00 6.69
C LEU A 372 -4.60 21.11 5.50
N ILE A 373 -3.53 21.46 4.79
CA ILE A 373 -2.99 20.63 3.69
C ILE A 373 -2.20 19.44 4.27
N ASP A 374 -1.42 19.69 5.33
CA ASP A 374 -0.52 18.71 5.94
C ASP A 374 -1.24 17.55 6.63
N ILE A 375 -2.49 17.76 7.08
CA ILE A 375 -3.31 16.70 7.68
C ILE A 375 -3.86 15.70 6.67
N VAL A 376 -4.00 16.10 5.38
CA VAL A 376 -4.68 15.24 4.38
C VAL A 376 -4.00 13.88 4.19
N PRO A 377 -2.66 13.80 4.09
CA PRO A 377 -1.98 12.51 3.98
C PRO A 377 -2.27 11.52 5.13
N ASP A 378 -2.64 12.03 6.31
CA ASP A 378 -2.94 11.20 7.49
C ASP A 378 -4.40 10.72 7.54
N LEU A 379 -5.23 11.17 6.60
CA LEU A 379 -6.62 10.71 6.48
C LEU A 379 -6.67 9.33 5.81
N ARG A 380 -7.83 8.66 5.89
CA ARG A 380 -8.00 7.34 5.26
C ARG A 380 -7.76 7.40 3.74
N ASP A 381 -7.20 6.35 3.21
CA ASP A 381 -6.66 6.22 1.85
C ASP A 381 -7.72 6.29 0.72
N ASP A 382 -8.96 5.91 1.00
CA ASP A 382 -10.07 6.00 0.04
C ASP A 382 -10.74 7.38 0.01
N LEU A 383 -10.24 8.36 0.80
CA LEU A 383 -10.74 9.71 0.83
C LEU A 383 -9.95 10.61 -0.14
N THR A 384 -10.66 11.38 -0.95
CA THR A 384 -10.05 12.43 -1.78
C THR A 384 -10.52 13.80 -1.32
N VAL A 385 -9.59 14.70 -1.00
CA VAL A 385 -9.89 16.08 -0.61
C VAL A 385 -9.67 17.01 -1.80
N ILE A 386 -10.73 17.71 -2.21
CA ILE A 386 -10.75 18.66 -3.32
C ILE A 386 -10.69 20.07 -2.74
N PHE A 387 -9.58 20.74 -2.98
CA PHE A 387 -9.42 22.14 -2.60
C PHE A 387 -9.82 23.04 -3.78
N ILE A 388 -10.60 24.07 -3.50
CA ILE A 388 -10.96 25.09 -4.50
C ILE A 388 -10.37 26.42 -4.06
N GLY A 389 -9.72 27.13 -5.01
CA GLY A 389 -9.13 28.43 -4.76
C GLY A 389 -9.30 29.39 -5.93
N HIS A 390 -9.24 30.69 -5.62
CA HIS A 390 -9.19 31.75 -6.62
C HIS A 390 -7.77 31.93 -7.16
N THR A 391 -7.65 32.44 -8.38
CA THR A 391 -6.36 32.75 -9.00
C THR A 391 -6.03 34.23 -8.89
N GLN A 392 -4.73 34.51 -8.98
CA GLN A 392 -4.16 35.80 -9.37
C GLN A 392 -3.34 35.61 -10.63
N THR A 393 -3.36 36.62 -11.50
CA THR A 393 -2.51 36.67 -12.68
C THR A 393 -1.47 37.76 -12.44
N GLU A 394 -0.19 37.44 -12.62
CA GLU A 394 0.95 38.36 -12.43
C GLU A 394 1.12 39.24 -13.69
N ASP A 395 1.96 40.28 -13.63
CA ASP A 395 2.17 41.24 -14.73
C ASP A 395 2.71 40.58 -16.01
N ASP A 396 3.40 39.44 -15.88
CA ASP A 396 3.88 38.63 -17.01
C ASP A 396 2.83 37.68 -17.59
N GLY A 397 1.60 37.73 -17.05
CA GLY A 397 0.48 36.86 -17.41
C GLY A 397 0.47 35.49 -16.74
N PHE A 398 1.43 35.19 -15.85
CA PHE A 398 1.49 33.89 -15.14
C PHE A 398 0.36 33.77 -14.13
N THR A 399 -0.41 32.69 -14.22
CA THR A 399 -1.58 32.44 -13.38
C THR A 399 -1.28 31.40 -12.30
N ARG A 400 -1.58 31.75 -11.06
CA ARG A 400 -1.35 30.93 -9.87
C ARG A 400 -2.46 31.08 -8.84
N LEU A 401 -2.44 30.27 -7.80
CA LEU A 401 -3.34 30.38 -6.66
C LEU A 401 -3.18 31.78 -6.01
N LEU A 402 -4.28 32.47 -5.80
CA LEU A 402 -4.32 33.70 -5.00
C LEU A 402 -4.08 33.33 -3.53
N THR A 403 -3.05 33.92 -2.94
CA THR A 403 -2.75 33.72 -1.53
C THR A 403 -2.67 35.05 -0.77
N ASN A 404 -3.08 35.04 0.51
CA ASN A 404 -3.01 36.22 1.36
C ASN A 404 -1.64 36.32 2.02
N GLY A 405 -0.94 37.43 1.77
CA GLY A 405 0.32 37.75 2.42
C GLY A 405 1.58 37.23 1.72
N ARG A 406 2.67 38.02 1.81
CA ARG A 406 3.96 37.77 1.13
C ARG A 406 4.61 36.43 1.47
N LYS A 407 4.32 35.86 2.62
CA LYS A 407 4.92 34.59 3.07
C LYS A 407 4.32 33.39 2.34
N LEU A 408 2.99 33.33 2.18
CA LEU A 408 2.30 32.30 1.42
C LEU A 408 2.66 32.35 -0.07
N ASN A 409 2.78 33.54 -0.65
CA ASN A 409 3.26 33.70 -2.01
C ASN A 409 4.65 33.10 -2.25
N LYS A 410 5.56 33.19 -1.26
CA LYS A 410 6.91 32.60 -1.34
C LYS A 410 6.92 31.09 -1.15
N ILE A 411 5.95 30.55 -0.41
CA ILE A 411 5.87 29.10 -0.12
C ILE A 411 5.39 28.36 -1.37
N GLY A 412 4.46 28.94 -2.15
CA GLY A 412 3.84 28.28 -3.32
C GLY A 412 3.07 27.03 -2.89
N LEU A 413 1.85 27.21 -2.38
CA LEU A 413 1.04 26.12 -1.82
C LEU A 413 0.75 25.01 -2.84
N GLU A 414 0.71 25.34 -4.12
CA GLU A 414 0.42 24.41 -5.21
C GLU A 414 1.44 23.27 -5.28
N LYS A 415 2.67 23.45 -4.77
CA LYS A 415 3.71 22.41 -4.79
C LYS A 415 3.35 21.16 -3.98
N TYR A 416 2.41 21.27 -3.04
CA TYR A 416 1.94 20.15 -2.22
C TYR A 416 0.90 19.28 -2.93
N PHE A 417 0.41 19.70 -4.09
CA PHE A 417 -0.61 18.98 -4.87
C PHE A 417 0.02 18.33 -6.11
N ASN A 418 -0.18 17.06 -6.31
CA ASN A 418 0.21 16.37 -7.55
C ASN A 418 -0.70 16.74 -8.73
N THR A 419 -1.94 17.15 -8.43
CA THR A 419 -2.93 17.58 -9.42
C THR A 419 -3.40 19.00 -9.10
N VAL A 420 -3.15 19.92 -10.02
CA VAL A 420 -3.63 21.30 -9.99
C VAL A 420 -4.32 21.57 -11.32
N LEU A 421 -5.63 21.80 -11.30
CA LEU A 421 -6.44 22.09 -12.48
C LEU A 421 -6.77 23.58 -12.53
N LEU A 422 -6.51 24.21 -13.69
CA LEU A 422 -6.93 25.58 -13.92
C LEU A 422 -8.28 25.58 -14.63
N SER A 423 -9.33 26.03 -13.94
CA SER A 423 -10.68 26.15 -14.46
C SER A 423 -10.83 27.47 -15.23
N LYS A 424 -11.25 27.40 -16.49
CA LYS A 424 -11.47 28.53 -17.39
C LYS A 424 -12.85 28.52 -18.05
N ALA A 425 -13.36 29.68 -18.32
CA ALA A 425 -14.51 29.84 -19.22
C ALA A 425 -13.97 30.18 -20.62
N LYS A 426 -14.31 29.39 -21.64
CA LYS A 426 -13.85 29.53 -23.02
C LYS A 426 -15.03 29.23 -23.96
N ASP A 427 -15.30 30.16 -24.88
CA ASP A 427 -16.33 30.01 -25.91
C ASP A 427 -17.73 29.60 -25.38
N GLY A 428 -18.06 30.04 -24.15
CA GLY A 428 -19.34 29.75 -23.51
C GLY A 428 -19.38 28.43 -22.75
N GLU A 429 -18.29 27.67 -22.75
CA GLU A 429 -18.14 26.43 -22.00
C GLU A 429 -17.11 26.56 -20.89
N TYR A 430 -17.18 25.66 -19.90
CA TYR A 430 -16.17 25.53 -18.84
C TYR A 430 -15.23 24.40 -19.18
N ILE A 431 -13.93 24.63 -19.00
CA ILE A 431 -12.86 23.66 -19.23
C ILE A 431 -11.91 23.60 -18.05
N PHE A 432 -11.16 22.49 -17.93
CA PHE A 432 -9.97 22.39 -17.12
C PHE A 432 -8.72 22.36 -18.00
N GLU A 433 -7.71 23.15 -17.64
CA GLU A 433 -6.35 23.01 -18.15
C GLU A 433 -5.57 22.05 -17.25
N THR A 434 -4.94 21.05 -17.87
CA THR A 434 -4.31 19.92 -17.18
C THR A 434 -2.80 20.06 -17.00
N ARG A 435 -2.16 20.92 -17.80
CA ARG A 435 -0.71 21.16 -17.81
C ARG A 435 -0.41 22.64 -17.79
N ALA A 436 0.81 22.98 -17.36
CA ALA A 436 1.28 24.35 -17.31
C ALA A 436 1.26 25.01 -18.71
N ASN A 437 0.46 26.03 -18.84
CA ASN A 437 0.41 26.95 -19.99
C ASN A 437 0.32 28.35 -19.43
N ASN A 438 1.47 28.91 -19.06
CA ASN A 438 1.59 30.14 -18.30
C ASN A 438 0.80 30.13 -16.96
N SER A 439 0.77 28.97 -16.32
CA SER A 439 0.04 28.73 -15.07
C SER A 439 0.72 27.66 -14.22
N THR A 440 0.23 27.46 -12.99
CA THR A 440 0.65 26.38 -12.09
C THR A 440 -0.09 25.07 -12.33
N ALA A 441 -0.93 24.97 -13.38
CA ALA A 441 -1.67 23.74 -13.70
C ALA A 441 -0.72 22.58 -13.97
N ARG A 442 -1.05 21.41 -13.43
CA ARG A 442 -0.32 20.15 -13.60
C ARG A 442 -1.16 18.95 -13.24
N THR A 443 -0.83 17.83 -13.83
CA THR A 443 -1.37 16.50 -13.49
C THR A 443 -0.23 15.49 -13.48
N PRO A 444 -0.42 14.29 -12.93
CA PRO A 444 0.56 13.22 -13.06
C PRO A 444 0.95 12.99 -14.53
N MET A 445 2.17 12.49 -14.73
CA MET A 445 2.68 12.22 -16.08
C MET A 445 1.76 11.23 -16.78
N ASP A 446 1.45 11.49 -18.05
CA ASP A 446 0.61 10.64 -18.91
C ASP A 446 -0.85 10.43 -18.43
N ALA A 447 -1.32 11.18 -17.41
CA ALA A 447 -2.69 11.09 -16.95
C ALA A 447 -3.70 11.64 -17.99
N PHE A 448 -3.32 12.64 -18.74
CA PHE A 448 -4.17 13.25 -19.79
C PHE A 448 -3.34 13.56 -21.03
N ASP A 449 -3.84 13.14 -22.20
CA ASP A 449 -3.23 13.44 -23.49
C ASP A 449 -3.49 14.90 -23.89
N GLU A 450 -4.65 15.44 -23.51
CA GLU A 450 -5.14 16.76 -23.90
C GLU A 450 -4.74 17.84 -22.89
N LEU A 451 -4.40 19.04 -23.39
CA LEU A 451 -4.13 20.21 -22.54
C LEU A 451 -5.40 20.72 -21.86
N GLU A 452 -6.51 20.71 -22.58
CA GLU A 452 -7.82 21.16 -22.13
C GLU A 452 -8.82 20.02 -22.14
N ILE A 453 -9.51 19.79 -21.02
CA ILE A 453 -10.53 18.74 -20.85
C ILE A 453 -11.84 19.35 -20.37
N PRO A 454 -12.98 18.67 -20.54
CA PRO A 454 -14.26 19.12 -20.01
C PRO A 454 -14.20 19.39 -18.50
N ASN A 455 -14.91 20.41 -18.04
CA ASN A 455 -14.98 20.83 -16.64
C ASN A 455 -15.89 19.87 -15.82
N ASP A 456 -15.45 18.64 -15.65
CA ASP A 456 -16.14 17.60 -14.90
C ASP A 456 -15.12 16.86 -14.01
N ILE A 457 -15.22 17.08 -12.71
CA ILE A 457 -14.28 16.51 -11.75
C ILE A 457 -14.38 14.98 -11.67
N THR A 458 -15.54 14.38 -11.96
CA THR A 458 -15.70 12.92 -11.90
C THR A 458 -14.77 12.22 -12.89
N LYS A 459 -14.62 12.77 -14.10
CA LYS A 459 -13.69 12.25 -15.12
C LYS A 459 -12.23 12.38 -14.70
N VAL A 460 -11.89 13.46 -14.02
CA VAL A 460 -10.54 13.64 -13.46
C VAL A 460 -10.26 12.61 -12.36
N LEU A 461 -11.21 12.42 -11.44
CA LEU A 461 -11.08 11.46 -10.33
C LEU A 461 -10.96 10.02 -10.82
N GLU A 462 -11.65 9.65 -11.91
CA GLU A 462 -11.51 8.33 -12.55
C GLU A 462 -10.10 8.08 -13.07
N VAL A 463 -9.47 9.10 -13.66
CA VAL A 463 -8.11 8.98 -14.19
C VAL A 463 -7.07 8.97 -13.08
N ILE A 464 -7.14 9.91 -12.14
CA ILE A 464 -6.11 10.05 -11.10
C ILE A 464 -6.18 9.02 -9.99
N LYS A 465 -7.19 8.15 -9.96
CA LYS A 465 -7.30 7.09 -8.93
C LYS A 465 -6.14 6.09 -8.99
N ASP A 466 -5.52 5.91 -10.17
CA ASP A 466 -4.46 4.94 -10.42
C ASP A 466 -3.05 5.57 -10.26
N TYR A 467 -2.97 6.88 -9.91
CA TYR A 467 -1.78 7.64 -9.60
C TYR A 467 -1.73 7.99 -8.11
#